data_eb8b852b45dcc277cbaaafe8d47bab36
#
_entry.id   eb8b852b45dcc277cbaaafe8d47bab36
#
_cell.length_a   1.000
_cell.length_b   1.000
_cell.length_c   1.000
_cell.angle_alpha   90.00
_cell.angle_beta   90.00
_cell.angle_gamma   90.00
#
_symmetry.space_group_name_H-M   'P 1'
#
loop_
_entity.id
_entity.type
_entity.pdbx_description
1 polymer ?
#
loop_
_entity_poly.entity_id
_entity_poly.type
_entity_poly.pdbx_seq_one_letter_code
_entity_poly.pdbx_strand_id
1 'polypeptide(L)'
;MEVLKKYKELAASCPNITFHESGLVDAKLLNSADVLLSDASSVIVEAMMLDKPVVTYCNTMPGAHLLNVTETDAVEGAIEKAISRPAELMERMRAYVHKHEAHLDGESSSRVLDAVNNYIWYFQGKTRTKPWNLVRKFKLRW
;
A
#
# COMPACT_ATOMS: atom_id res chain seq x y z
N MET A 1 -16.81 -0.34 -18.22
CA MET A 1 -16.20 -0.05 -19.54
C MET A 1 -16.19 1.45 -19.91
N GLU A 2 -17.20 2.22 -19.55
CA GLU A 2 -17.29 3.65 -19.93
C GLU A 2 -16.22 4.54 -19.24
N VAL A 3 -15.91 4.30 -17.96
CA VAL A 3 -14.91 5.08 -17.21
C VAL A 3 -13.50 4.91 -17.80
N LEU A 4 -13.11 3.68 -18.14
CA LEU A 4 -11.80 3.40 -18.73
C LEU A 4 -11.61 4.13 -20.07
N LYS A 5 -12.67 4.22 -20.87
CA LYS A 5 -12.66 4.94 -22.15
C LYS A 5 -12.40 6.43 -21.93
N LYS A 6 -13.06 7.04 -20.93
CA LYS A 6 -12.86 8.45 -20.59
C LYS A 6 -11.41 8.75 -20.17
N TYR A 7 -10.77 7.87 -19.39
CA TYR A 7 -9.37 8.03 -19.00
C TYR A 7 -8.42 7.91 -20.19
N LYS A 8 -8.68 6.99 -21.12
CA LYS A 8 -7.88 6.87 -22.35
C LYS A 8 -8.04 8.10 -23.25
N GLU A 9 -9.24 8.61 -23.42
CA GLU A 9 -9.53 9.82 -24.17
C GLU A 9 -8.85 11.05 -23.53
N LEU A 10 -8.88 11.16 -22.21
CA LEU A 10 -8.20 12.23 -21.49
C LEU A 10 -6.68 12.16 -21.69
N ALA A 11 -6.07 11.00 -21.55
CA ALA A 11 -4.65 10.81 -21.78
C ALA A 11 -4.25 11.11 -23.24
N ALA A 12 -5.10 10.78 -24.19
CA ALA A 12 -4.85 11.08 -25.61
C ALA A 12 -4.93 12.59 -25.92
N SER A 13 -5.72 13.33 -25.15
CA SER A 13 -5.90 14.79 -25.35
C SER A 13 -4.92 15.65 -24.54
N CYS A 14 -4.29 15.11 -23.51
CA CYS A 14 -3.41 15.83 -22.60
C CYS A 14 -1.99 15.22 -22.63
N PRO A 15 -0.98 15.93 -23.15
CA PRO A 15 0.38 15.39 -23.28
C PRO A 15 1.07 15.09 -21.94
N ASN A 16 0.56 15.68 -20.84
CA ASN A 16 1.08 15.49 -19.49
C ASN A 16 0.44 14.30 -18.74
N ILE A 17 -0.48 13.57 -19.40
CA ILE A 17 -1.16 12.42 -18.79
C ILE A 17 -0.70 11.16 -19.52
N THR A 18 -0.17 10.22 -18.75
CA THR A 18 0.16 8.88 -19.24
C THR A 18 -0.82 7.87 -18.63
N PHE A 19 -1.48 7.10 -19.47
CA PHE A 19 -2.37 6.04 -19.04
C PHE A 19 -1.66 4.68 -19.09
N HIS A 20 -1.56 4.00 -17.97
CA HIS A 20 -1.01 2.65 -17.87
C HIS A 20 -2.14 1.61 -17.86
N GLU A 21 -2.16 0.74 -18.87
CA GLU A 21 -3.19 -0.31 -19.00
C GLU A 21 -3.02 -1.47 -18.01
N SER A 22 -1.78 -1.71 -17.55
CA SER A 22 -1.54 -2.72 -16.53
C SER A 22 -2.16 -2.27 -15.21
N GLY A 23 -3.12 -3.02 -14.69
CA GLY A 23 -3.72 -2.71 -13.38
C GLY A 23 -2.76 -2.89 -12.20
N LEU A 24 -1.47 -3.09 -12.46
CA LEU A 24 -0.42 -3.24 -11.46
C LEU A 24 0.45 -1.98 -11.47
N VAL A 25 0.53 -1.35 -10.33
CA VAL A 25 1.51 -0.29 -10.07
C VAL A 25 2.83 -0.98 -9.74
N ASP A 26 3.84 -0.81 -10.59
CA ASP A 26 5.16 -1.38 -10.32
C ASP A 26 6.03 -0.41 -9.48
N ALA A 27 7.04 -0.97 -8.82
CA ALA A 27 7.94 -0.19 -7.97
C ALA A 27 8.72 0.89 -8.76
N LYS A 28 8.92 0.72 -10.08
CA LYS A 28 9.59 1.71 -10.92
C LYS A 28 8.72 2.94 -11.11
N LEU A 29 7.42 2.72 -11.36
CA LEU A 29 6.46 3.81 -11.50
C LEU A 29 6.34 4.60 -10.18
N LEU A 30 6.18 3.90 -9.05
CA LEU A 30 6.16 4.54 -7.73
C LEU A 30 7.44 5.31 -7.44
N ASN A 31 8.60 4.76 -7.80
CA ASN A 31 9.87 5.41 -7.54
C ASN A 31 10.06 6.69 -8.39
N SER A 32 9.48 6.74 -9.58
CA SER A 32 9.53 7.93 -10.45
C SER A 32 8.54 9.03 -10.06
N ALA A 33 7.55 8.72 -9.23
CA ALA A 33 6.56 9.70 -8.76
C ALA A 33 7.11 10.58 -7.64
N ASP A 34 6.66 11.84 -7.57
CA ASP A 34 6.94 12.75 -6.47
C ASP A 34 5.88 12.64 -5.37
N VAL A 35 4.63 12.36 -5.75
CA VAL A 35 3.47 12.25 -4.87
C VAL A 35 2.57 11.13 -5.38
N LEU A 36 1.96 10.37 -4.47
CA LEU A 36 0.86 9.45 -4.78
C LEU A 36 -0.47 10.12 -4.44
N LEU A 37 -1.43 10.11 -5.38
CA LEU A 37 -2.84 10.40 -5.12
C LEU A 37 -3.63 9.08 -5.22
N SER A 38 -4.37 8.73 -4.17
CA SER A 38 -5.19 7.50 -4.11
C SER A 38 -6.42 7.71 -3.23
N ASP A 39 -7.33 6.74 -3.21
CA ASP A 39 -8.46 6.70 -2.26
C ASP A 39 -8.14 5.77 -1.07
N ALA A 40 -8.20 4.45 -1.30
CA ALA A 40 -7.92 3.42 -0.31
C ALA A 40 -7.24 2.22 -1.01
N SER A 41 -5.92 2.09 -0.87
CA SER A 41 -5.15 1.04 -1.53
C SER A 41 -3.90 0.67 -0.73
N SER A 42 -3.45 -0.57 -0.83
CA SER A 42 -2.17 -1.01 -0.25
C SER A 42 -0.97 -0.26 -0.85
N VAL A 43 -1.10 0.25 -2.08
CA VAL A 43 -0.05 1.05 -2.74
C VAL A 43 0.32 2.31 -1.94
N ILE A 44 -0.57 2.79 -1.07
CA ILE A 44 -0.31 3.90 -0.14
C ILE A 44 0.89 3.58 0.76
N VAL A 45 0.91 2.39 1.34
CA VAL A 45 2.02 1.96 2.21
C VAL A 45 3.29 1.78 1.40
N GLU A 46 3.19 1.18 0.21
CA GLU A 46 4.33 0.98 -0.69
C GLU A 46 4.97 2.33 -1.10
N ALA A 47 4.16 3.33 -1.43
CA ALA A 47 4.65 4.68 -1.72
C ALA A 47 5.37 5.31 -0.51
N MET A 48 4.78 5.18 0.69
CA MET A 48 5.40 5.67 1.92
C MET A 48 6.72 4.97 2.24
N MET A 49 6.83 3.66 1.96
CA MET A 49 8.11 2.91 2.10
C MET A 49 9.20 3.44 1.17
N LEU A 50 8.81 3.99 0.02
CA LEU A 50 9.70 4.68 -0.92
C LEU A 50 9.89 6.18 -0.60
N ASP A 51 9.52 6.61 0.61
CA ASP A 51 9.58 8.00 1.08
C ASP A 51 8.79 8.99 0.21
N LYS A 52 7.70 8.51 -0.45
CA LYS A 52 6.83 9.35 -1.26
C LYS A 52 5.65 9.83 -0.42
N PRO A 53 5.40 11.16 -0.36
CA PRO A 53 4.23 11.68 0.33
C PRO A 53 2.95 11.26 -0.38
N VAL A 54 1.89 11.06 0.42
CA VAL A 54 0.61 10.56 -0.07
C VAL A 54 -0.49 11.56 0.21
N VAL A 55 -1.26 11.85 -0.83
CA VAL A 55 -2.55 12.53 -0.75
C VAL A 55 -3.63 11.48 -0.94
N THR A 56 -4.68 11.52 -0.12
CA THR A 56 -5.82 10.63 -0.30
C THR A 56 -7.11 11.43 -0.47
N TYR A 57 -8.00 10.89 -1.33
CA TYR A 57 -9.33 11.46 -1.55
C TYR A 57 -10.38 10.56 -0.91
N CYS A 58 -11.17 11.09 0.01
CA CYS A 58 -12.24 10.37 0.72
C CYS A 58 -11.78 9.05 1.35
N ASN A 59 -10.56 9.01 1.89
CA ASN A 59 -10.06 7.80 2.55
C ASN A 59 -10.89 7.50 3.80
N THR A 60 -11.30 6.24 3.97
CA THR A 60 -12.12 5.78 5.09
C THR A 60 -11.33 5.62 6.40
N MET A 61 -10.01 5.57 6.32
CA MET A 61 -9.10 5.45 7.46
C MET A 61 -7.97 6.50 7.38
N PRO A 62 -8.31 7.79 7.40
CA PRO A 62 -7.29 8.83 7.33
C PRO A 62 -6.43 8.84 8.58
N GLY A 63 -5.16 9.23 8.44
CA GLY A 63 -4.23 9.35 9.55
C GLY A 63 -3.29 10.54 9.37
N ALA A 64 -2.58 10.91 10.42
CA ALA A 64 -1.68 12.07 10.41
C ALA A 64 -0.44 11.88 9.50
N HIS A 65 -0.24 10.68 8.99
CA HIS A 65 0.87 10.27 8.11
C HIS A 65 0.58 10.51 6.61
N LEU A 66 -0.59 11.03 6.26
CA LEU A 66 -1.00 11.37 4.89
C LEU A 66 -1.87 12.63 4.88
N LEU A 67 -2.07 13.22 3.71
CA LEU A 67 -2.98 14.35 3.53
C LEU A 67 -4.29 13.81 2.94
N ASN A 68 -5.36 13.79 3.75
CA ASN A 68 -6.67 13.38 3.28
C ASN A 68 -7.54 14.60 2.97
N VAL A 69 -8.18 14.59 1.80
CA VAL A 69 -9.16 15.59 1.38
C VAL A 69 -10.48 14.93 1.01
N THR A 70 -11.57 15.62 1.18
CA THR A 70 -12.93 15.14 0.86
C THR A 70 -13.56 15.92 -0.29
N GLU A 71 -13.05 17.14 -0.54
CA GLU A 71 -13.53 18.01 -1.60
C GLU A 71 -12.54 18.02 -2.77
N THR A 72 -13.07 17.99 -3.99
CA THR A 72 -12.23 17.91 -5.20
C THR A 72 -11.39 19.16 -5.43
N ASP A 73 -11.87 20.34 -5.04
CA ASP A 73 -11.15 21.60 -5.14
C ASP A 73 -9.99 21.73 -4.15
N ALA A 74 -9.96 20.91 -3.09
CA ALA A 74 -8.86 20.84 -2.13
C ALA A 74 -7.71 19.94 -2.59
N VAL A 75 -7.90 19.14 -3.64
CA VAL A 75 -6.91 18.14 -4.09
C VAL A 75 -5.63 18.82 -4.58
N GLU A 76 -5.73 19.86 -5.39
CA GLU A 76 -4.58 20.60 -5.95
C GLU A 76 -3.69 21.15 -4.83
N GLY A 77 -4.26 21.87 -3.88
CA GLY A 77 -3.52 22.42 -2.74
C GLY A 77 -2.91 21.36 -1.84
N ALA A 78 -3.55 20.19 -1.72
CA ALA A 78 -2.99 19.06 -0.98
C ALA A 78 -1.78 18.43 -1.71
N ILE A 79 -1.83 18.34 -3.05
CA ILE A 79 -0.71 17.87 -3.89
C ILE A 79 0.47 18.85 -3.78
N GLU A 80 0.25 20.15 -3.92
CA GLU A 80 1.30 21.17 -3.77
C GLU A 80 1.96 21.09 -2.40
N LYS A 81 1.16 20.95 -1.34
CA LYS A 81 1.65 20.75 0.01
C LYS A 81 2.47 19.45 0.13
N ALA A 82 2.01 18.36 -0.47
CA ALA A 82 2.75 17.09 -0.48
C ALA A 82 4.10 17.22 -1.20
N ILE A 83 4.13 17.88 -2.36
CA ILE A 83 5.37 18.16 -3.14
C ILE A 83 6.37 18.97 -2.32
N SER A 84 5.92 19.93 -1.50
CA SER A 84 6.79 20.71 -0.63
C SER A 84 7.41 19.89 0.50
N ARG A 85 6.99 18.65 0.71
CA ARG A 85 7.51 17.68 1.69
C ARG A 85 7.67 18.27 3.10
N PRO A 86 6.58 18.76 3.74
CA PRO A 86 6.70 19.37 5.07
C PRO A 86 7.33 18.40 6.06
N ALA A 87 8.31 18.86 6.82
CA ALA A 87 9.09 18.00 7.73
C ALA A 87 8.22 17.18 8.68
N GLU A 88 7.18 17.80 9.23
CA GLU A 88 6.23 17.15 10.14
C GLU A 88 5.45 16.03 9.46
N LEU A 89 4.99 16.21 8.22
CA LEU A 89 4.31 15.17 7.45
C LEU A 89 5.25 14.00 7.18
N MET A 90 6.47 14.29 6.73
CA MET A 90 7.46 13.27 6.40
C MET A 90 7.88 12.47 7.64
N GLU A 91 8.02 13.10 8.78
CA GLU A 91 8.35 12.45 10.05
C GLU A 91 7.20 11.49 10.47
N ARG A 92 5.96 11.95 10.45
CA ARG A 92 4.78 11.13 10.77
C ARG A 92 4.63 9.94 9.80
N MET A 93 4.91 10.17 8.53
CA MET A 93 4.90 9.12 7.51
C MET A 93 5.95 8.05 7.80
N ARG A 94 7.20 8.44 8.07
CA ARG A 94 8.28 7.51 8.41
C ARG A 94 8.00 6.75 9.71
N ALA A 95 7.47 7.41 10.72
CA ALA A 95 7.05 6.76 11.96
C ALA A 95 5.95 5.72 11.73
N TYR A 96 5.00 6.01 10.84
CA TYR A 96 3.96 5.07 10.44
C TYR A 96 4.56 3.86 9.72
N VAL A 97 5.43 4.07 8.74
CA VAL A 97 6.12 3.00 8.01
C VAL A 97 6.92 2.11 8.97
N HIS A 98 7.71 2.71 9.86
CA HIS A 98 8.53 1.95 10.81
C HIS A 98 7.70 1.10 11.78
N LYS A 99 6.50 1.54 12.11
CA LYS A 99 5.57 0.76 12.96
C LYS A 99 5.01 -0.47 12.23
N HIS A 100 4.82 -0.40 10.91
CA HIS A 100 4.21 -1.45 10.11
C HIS A 100 5.24 -2.37 9.45
N GLU A 101 6.40 -1.83 9.11
CA GLU A 101 7.52 -2.56 8.50
C GLU A 101 8.81 -2.19 9.23
N ALA A 102 9.24 -3.06 10.13
CA ALA A 102 10.44 -2.82 10.95
C ALA A 102 11.75 -2.93 10.16
N HIS A 103 11.72 -3.56 8.98
CA HIS A 103 12.90 -3.85 8.17
C HIS A 103 12.66 -3.51 6.70
N LEU A 104 13.32 -2.45 6.21
CA LEU A 104 13.25 -1.99 4.82
C LEU A 104 14.50 -2.38 4.00
N ASP A 105 15.12 -3.50 4.34
CA ASP A 105 16.37 -3.98 3.74
C ASP A 105 16.20 -5.06 2.65
N GLY A 106 14.95 -5.40 2.33
CA GLY A 106 14.64 -6.43 1.31
C GLY A 106 14.77 -7.88 1.79
N GLU A 107 15.17 -8.13 3.05
CA GLU A 107 15.43 -9.47 3.61
C GLU A 107 14.22 -10.09 4.32
N SER A 108 13.03 -9.51 4.21
CA SER A 108 11.82 -9.99 4.89
C SER A 108 11.48 -11.44 4.52
N SER A 109 11.62 -11.83 3.24
CA SER A 109 11.37 -13.20 2.79
C SER A 109 12.38 -14.20 3.38
N SER A 110 13.66 -13.82 3.47
CA SER A 110 14.71 -14.63 4.09
C SER A 110 14.38 -14.87 5.57
N ARG A 111 14.02 -13.81 6.31
CA ARG A 111 13.64 -13.92 7.72
C ARG A 111 12.43 -14.83 7.95
N VAL A 112 11.44 -14.77 7.07
CA VAL A 112 10.27 -15.66 7.15
C VAL A 112 10.70 -17.11 6.94
N LEU A 113 11.53 -17.38 5.94
CA LEU A 113 12.04 -18.74 5.68
C LEU A 113 12.87 -19.27 6.85
N ASP A 114 13.74 -18.44 7.42
CA ASP A 114 14.55 -18.81 8.59
C ASP A 114 13.66 -19.09 9.81
N ALA A 115 12.64 -18.27 10.05
CA ALA A 115 11.70 -18.50 11.13
C ALA A 115 10.90 -19.81 10.95
N VAL A 116 10.47 -20.11 9.71
CA VAL A 116 9.79 -21.36 9.39
C VAL A 116 10.73 -22.55 9.57
N ASN A 117 11.96 -22.49 9.08
CA ASN A 117 12.94 -23.55 9.23
C ASN A 117 13.27 -23.80 10.70
N ASN A 118 13.51 -22.75 11.48
CA ASN A 118 13.75 -22.83 12.91
C ASN A 118 12.56 -23.45 13.65
N TYR A 119 11.34 -23.06 13.27
CA TYR A 119 10.12 -23.64 13.83
C TYR A 119 10.02 -25.14 13.52
N ILE A 120 10.20 -25.54 12.27
CA ILE A 120 10.18 -26.95 11.85
C ILE A 120 11.23 -27.74 12.63
N TRP A 121 12.46 -27.24 12.71
CA TRP A 121 13.57 -27.90 13.42
C TRP A 121 13.29 -28.07 14.92
N TYR A 122 12.83 -27.01 15.57
CA TYR A 122 12.55 -27.02 17.01
C TYR A 122 11.36 -27.90 17.38
N PHE A 123 10.34 -27.92 16.53
CA PHE A 123 9.08 -28.65 16.78
C PHE A 123 9.01 -30.00 16.05
N GLN A 124 10.07 -30.44 15.39
CA GLN A 124 10.09 -31.70 14.68
C GLN A 124 9.68 -32.86 15.61
N GLY A 125 8.53 -33.47 15.32
CA GLY A 125 7.93 -34.53 16.13
C GLY A 125 7.24 -34.09 17.44
N LYS A 126 7.24 -32.79 17.79
CA LYS A 126 6.61 -32.25 19.00
C LYS A 126 5.27 -31.57 18.74
N THR A 127 4.89 -31.40 17.49
CA THR A 127 3.62 -30.75 17.11
C THR A 127 2.45 -31.70 17.40
N ARG A 128 1.45 -31.21 18.15
CA ARG A 128 0.19 -31.93 18.29
C ARG A 128 -0.45 -32.18 16.93
N THR A 129 -0.86 -33.40 16.68
CA THR A 129 -1.68 -33.71 15.51
C THR A 129 -2.90 -32.81 15.50
N LYS A 130 -3.15 -32.19 14.36
CA LYS A 130 -4.25 -31.25 14.20
C LYS A 130 -5.58 -31.96 14.51
N PRO A 131 -6.39 -31.47 15.46
CA PRO A 131 -7.64 -32.15 15.79
C PRO A 131 -8.54 -32.24 14.57
N TRP A 132 -9.25 -33.37 14.44
CA TRP A 132 -10.24 -33.56 13.40
C TRP A 132 -11.41 -32.60 13.64
N ASN A 133 -11.38 -31.45 12.98
CA ASN A 133 -12.43 -30.40 13.05
C ASN A 133 -13.68 -30.82 12.27
N LEU A 134 -14.27 -31.98 12.61
CA LEU A 134 -15.45 -32.51 11.93
C LEU A 134 -16.63 -31.53 11.98
N VAL A 135 -16.89 -30.92 13.14
CA VAL A 135 -17.99 -29.96 13.32
C VAL A 135 -17.81 -28.73 12.44
N ARG A 136 -16.58 -28.22 12.29
CA ARG A 136 -16.29 -27.08 11.42
C ARG A 136 -16.41 -27.43 9.93
N LYS A 137 -16.01 -28.65 9.55
CA LYS A 137 -16.16 -29.16 8.18
C LYS A 137 -17.64 -29.36 7.79
N PHE A 138 -18.48 -29.76 8.74
CA PHE A 138 -19.92 -29.86 8.53
C PHE A 138 -20.58 -28.48 8.37
N LYS A 139 -20.22 -27.48 9.21
CA LYS A 139 -20.79 -26.11 9.12
C LYS A 139 -20.40 -25.33 7.86
N LEU A 140 -19.34 -25.71 7.16
CA LEU A 140 -18.90 -25.05 5.91
C LEU A 140 -19.51 -25.67 4.65
N ARG A 141 -20.37 -26.68 4.78
CA ARG A 141 -21.03 -27.39 3.65
C ARG A 141 -22.54 -27.11 3.53
N TRP A 142 -23.11 -26.22 4.39
CA TRP A 142 -24.51 -25.77 4.34
C TRP A 142 -24.59 -24.27 4.29
#